data_5fa278521a2646064135e8ac6a2a8e73
#
_entry.id   5fa278521a2646064135e8ac6a2a8e73
#
_cell.length_a   1.000
_cell.length_b   1.000
_cell.length_c   1.000
_cell.angle_alpha   90.00
_cell.angle_beta   90.00
_cell.angle_gamma   90.00
#
_symmetry.space_group_name_H-M   'P 1'
#
loop_
_entity.id
_entity.type
_entity.pdbx_description
1 polymer ?
#
loop_
_entity_poly.entity_id
_entity_poly.type
_entity_poly.pdbx_seq_one_letter_code
_entity_poly.pdbx_strand_id
1 'polypeptide(L)'
;MRPNELESIPFESIERFLKERRGWIDGVIISGGEPTISADLPELVDALRNLGFPVKLDTNGSNPEVLQNLVKTGAIRAVSMDVKAPLDERYARLAGVPVDLGAIRRSIDFLLSGAVSDYEFRTTVAQGLLDDDDILNIVRTLQGAKAYVLQNFQPVDCIDRKMIDHKTLDPEGLKELAARAAAYVEHCWVRGFEEALPGAKTA
;
A
#
# COMPACT_ATOMS: atom_id res chain seq x y z
N MET A 1 -0.51 -13.77 -6.61
CA MET A 1 0.51 -14.15 -7.60
C MET A 1 1.66 -14.85 -6.89
N ARG A 2 2.04 -16.05 -7.29
CA ARG A 2 3.08 -16.83 -6.60
C ARG A 2 4.45 -16.42 -7.16
N PRO A 3 5.43 -16.04 -6.32
CA PRO A 3 6.74 -15.52 -6.78
C PRO A 3 7.48 -16.46 -7.75
N ASN A 4 7.28 -17.78 -7.61
CA ASN A 4 7.98 -18.80 -8.39
C ASN A 4 7.40 -19.05 -9.81
N GLU A 5 6.31 -18.35 -10.17
CA GLU A 5 5.63 -18.49 -11.47
C GLU A 5 5.86 -17.28 -12.39
N LEU A 6 6.63 -16.28 -11.92
CA LEU A 6 6.90 -15.07 -12.68
C LEU A 6 8.22 -15.20 -13.42
N GLU A 7 8.19 -14.93 -14.72
CA GLU A 7 9.41 -14.74 -15.49
C GLU A 7 10.11 -13.43 -15.06
N SER A 8 11.42 -13.50 -14.86
CA SER A 8 12.21 -12.31 -14.58
C SER A 8 12.32 -11.46 -15.85
N ILE A 9 11.94 -10.19 -15.74
CA ILE A 9 12.09 -9.23 -16.82
C ILE A 9 13.43 -8.51 -16.62
N PRO A 10 14.38 -8.58 -17.58
CA PRO A 10 15.64 -7.85 -17.50
C PRO A 10 15.41 -6.34 -17.38
N PHE A 11 16.20 -5.66 -16.53
CA PHE A 11 16.04 -4.23 -16.30
C PHE A 11 16.18 -3.42 -17.59
N GLU A 12 17.04 -3.84 -18.54
CA GLU A 12 17.21 -3.20 -19.85
C GLU A 12 15.90 -3.14 -20.66
N SER A 13 15.03 -4.13 -20.48
CA SER A 13 13.71 -4.14 -21.13
C SER A 13 12.77 -3.12 -20.48
N ILE A 14 12.82 -2.98 -19.14
CA ILE A 14 12.09 -1.97 -18.40
C ILE A 14 12.59 -0.57 -18.76
N GLU A 15 13.91 -0.39 -18.81
CA GLU A 15 14.55 0.87 -19.18
C GLU A 15 14.13 1.34 -20.57
N ARG A 16 14.19 0.44 -21.57
CA ARG A 16 13.72 0.72 -22.94
C ARG A 16 12.25 1.10 -22.96
N PHE A 17 11.39 0.34 -22.29
CA PHE A 17 9.96 0.61 -22.19
C PHE A 17 9.69 2.00 -21.60
N LEU A 18 10.38 2.38 -20.54
CA LEU A 18 10.23 3.68 -19.88
C LEU A 18 10.73 4.83 -20.79
N LYS A 19 11.89 4.65 -21.46
CA LYS A 19 12.44 5.66 -22.39
C LYS A 19 11.50 5.94 -23.56
N GLU A 20 10.92 4.89 -24.15
CA GLU A 20 9.98 5.01 -25.27
C GLU A 20 8.68 5.72 -24.88
N ARG A 21 8.31 5.71 -23.59
CA ARG A 21 7.05 6.29 -23.06
C ARG A 21 7.28 7.53 -22.21
N ARG A 22 8.44 8.15 -22.34
CA ARG A 22 8.74 9.42 -21.67
C ARG A 22 7.70 10.49 -22.08
N GLY A 23 7.09 11.14 -21.07
CA GLY A 23 6.01 12.10 -21.27
C GLY A 23 4.60 11.48 -21.30
N TRP A 24 4.50 10.14 -21.26
CA TRP A 24 3.24 9.41 -21.10
C TRP A 24 3.13 8.73 -19.73
N ILE A 25 4.28 8.50 -19.09
CA ILE A 25 4.39 7.88 -17.76
C ILE A 25 4.83 8.97 -16.79
N ASP A 26 4.04 9.24 -15.76
CA ASP A 26 4.32 10.24 -14.74
C ASP A 26 5.28 9.75 -13.65
N GLY A 27 5.39 8.45 -13.44
CA GLY A 27 6.26 7.84 -12.46
C GLY A 27 6.18 6.32 -12.43
N VAL A 28 6.97 5.71 -11.57
CA VAL A 28 7.03 4.25 -11.41
C VAL A 28 6.63 3.89 -9.99
N ILE A 29 5.70 2.94 -9.85
CA ILE A 29 5.35 2.36 -8.55
C ILE A 29 6.11 1.06 -8.39
N ILE A 30 6.91 0.97 -7.33
CA ILE A 30 7.54 -0.29 -6.92
C ILE A 30 6.62 -0.93 -5.89
N SER A 31 6.08 -2.08 -6.25
CA SER A 31 5.15 -2.87 -5.45
C SER A 31 5.50 -4.36 -5.59
N GLY A 32 4.73 -5.24 -4.98
CA GLY A 32 4.92 -6.69 -5.06
C GLY A 32 4.55 -7.36 -3.74
N GLY A 33 5.28 -8.40 -3.30
CA GLY A 33 5.09 -8.98 -1.97
C GLY A 33 5.44 -7.96 -0.88
N GLU A 34 6.72 -7.74 -0.66
CA GLU A 34 7.28 -6.63 0.13
C GLU A 34 8.59 -6.19 -0.52
N PRO A 35 8.64 -5.03 -1.20
CA PRO A 35 9.85 -4.60 -1.90
C PRO A 35 11.06 -4.42 -0.99
N THR A 36 10.86 -3.98 0.24
CA THR A 36 11.96 -3.65 1.18
C THR A 36 12.75 -4.86 1.67
N ILE A 37 12.33 -6.09 1.36
CA ILE A 37 13.13 -7.30 1.63
C ILE A 37 14.12 -7.61 0.50
N SER A 38 13.98 -6.97 -0.67
CA SER A 38 14.91 -7.18 -1.79
C SER A 38 16.19 -6.40 -1.58
N ALA A 39 17.32 -7.10 -1.69
CA ALA A 39 18.64 -6.47 -1.61
C ALA A 39 18.90 -5.51 -2.79
N ASP A 40 18.28 -5.75 -3.93
CA ASP A 40 18.47 -4.98 -5.17
C ASP A 40 17.57 -3.73 -5.22
N LEU A 41 16.67 -3.54 -4.24
CA LEU A 41 15.74 -2.41 -4.24
C LEU A 41 16.44 -1.04 -4.31
N PRO A 42 17.52 -0.76 -3.56
CA PRO A 42 18.22 0.52 -3.65
C PRO A 42 18.77 0.80 -5.06
N GLU A 43 19.36 -0.22 -5.70
CA GLU A 43 19.91 -0.11 -7.06
C GLU A 43 18.81 0.16 -8.09
N LEU A 44 17.67 -0.54 -7.97
CA LEU A 44 16.50 -0.32 -8.83
C LEU A 44 15.97 1.11 -8.69
N VAL A 45 15.82 1.60 -7.45
CA VAL A 45 15.33 2.95 -7.17
C VAL A 45 16.27 4.01 -7.76
N ASP A 46 17.59 3.82 -7.59
CA ASP A 46 18.60 4.74 -8.16
C ASP A 46 18.59 4.73 -9.68
N ALA A 47 18.43 3.55 -10.30
CA ALA A 47 18.35 3.43 -11.76
C ALA A 47 17.12 4.17 -12.31
N LEU A 48 15.96 4.01 -11.69
CA LEU A 48 14.72 4.71 -12.09
C LEU A 48 14.85 6.23 -11.92
N ARG A 49 15.44 6.67 -10.81
CA ARG A 49 15.74 8.09 -10.57
C ARG A 49 16.66 8.67 -11.65
N ASN A 50 17.74 7.94 -12.00
CA ASN A 50 18.69 8.36 -13.04
C ASN A 50 18.04 8.43 -14.43
N LEU A 51 17.00 7.62 -14.67
CA LEU A 51 16.13 7.75 -15.84
C LEU A 51 15.18 8.94 -15.79
N GLY A 52 15.09 9.65 -14.65
CA GLY A 52 14.25 10.83 -14.46
C GLY A 52 12.79 10.52 -14.12
N PHE A 53 12.49 9.30 -13.67
CA PHE A 53 11.14 8.92 -13.24
C PHE A 53 11.01 9.05 -11.71
N PRO A 54 9.97 9.77 -11.22
CA PRO A 54 9.60 9.74 -9.80
C PRO A 54 9.24 8.32 -9.39
N VAL A 55 9.68 7.90 -8.21
CA VAL A 55 9.39 6.57 -7.67
C VAL A 55 8.42 6.67 -6.50
N LYS A 56 7.34 5.89 -6.55
CA LYS A 56 6.45 5.60 -5.42
C LYS A 56 6.77 4.20 -4.91
N LEU A 57 6.85 4.06 -3.59
CA LEU A 57 7.06 2.78 -2.92
C LEU A 57 5.77 2.34 -2.23
N ASP A 58 5.30 1.14 -2.55
CA ASP A 58 4.27 0.45 -1.80
C ASP A 58 4.95 -0.53 -0.84
N THR A 59 4.65 -0.44 0.47
CA THR A 59 5.31 -1.27 1.50
C THR A 59 4.35 -1.65 2.62
N ASN A 60 4.64 -2.75 3.30
CA ASN A 60 3.95 -3.14 4.53
C ASN A 60 4.59 -2.53 5.79
N GLY A 61 5.67 -1.77 5.64
CA GLY A 61 6.36 -1.09 6.75
C GLY A 61 7.20 -1.99 7.66
N SER A 62 7.43 -3.25 7.30
CA SER A 62 8.19 -4.19 8.15
C SER A 62 9.69 -3.90 8.25
N ASN A 63 10.24 -3.07 7.34
CA ASN A 63 11.66 -2.72 7.28
C ASN A 63 11.87 -1.20 7.36
N PRO A 64 11.67 -0.58 8.54
CA PRO A 64 11.74 0.87 8.71
C PRO A 64 13.11 1.46 8.33
N GLU A 65 14.21 0.74 8.58
CA GLU A 65 15.55 1.20 8.25
C GLU A 65 15.76 1.32 6.72
N VAL A 66 15.27 0.36 5.96
CA VAL A 66 15.32 0.39 4.49
C VAL A 66 14.47 1.54 3.97
N LEU A 67 13.22 1.66 4.45
CA LEU A 67 12.31 2.76 4.09
C LEU A 67 12.96 4.13 4.35
N GLN A 68 13.50 4.33 5.56
CA GLN A 68 14.15 5.58 5.94
C GLN A 68 15.35 5.90 5.06
N ASN A 69 16.19 4.91 4.77
CA ASN A 69 17.38 5.10 3.94
C ASN A 69 16.98 5.49 2.51
N LEU A 70 16.01 4.82 1.90
CA LEU A 70 15.53 5.14 0.55
C LEU A 70 14.93 6.55 0.48
N VAL A 71 14.16 6.95 1.48
CA VAL A 71 13.59 8.31 1.55
C VAL A 71 14.69 9.37 1.70
N LYS A 72 15.70 9.14 2.55
CA LYS A 72 16.82 10.07 2.77
C LYS A 72 17.64 10.32 1.50
N THR A 73 17.70 9.39 0.58
CA THR A 73 18.37 9.61 -0.72
C THR A 73 17.63 10.60 -1.62
N GLY A 74 16.39 10.95 -1.29
CA GLY A 74 15.51 11.75 -2.14
C GLY A 74 14.99 11.04 -3.38
N ALA A 75 15.25 9.73 -3.49
CA ALA A 75 14.85 8.93 -4.64
C ALA A 75 13.37 8.51 -4.60
N ILE A 76 12.80 8.36 -3.40
CA ILE A 76 11.37 8.06 -3.19
C ILE A 76 10.57 9.37 -3.13
N ARG A 77 9.63 9.54 -4.04
CA ARG A 77 8.76 10.70 -4.11
C ARG A 77 7.49 10.53 -3.28
N ALA A 78 6.96 9.31 -3.24
CA ALA A 78 5.73 8.98 -2.54
C ALA A 78 5.81 7.60 -1.88
N VAL A 79 5.03 7.40 -0.81
CA VAL A 79 4.94 6.12 -0.10
C VAL A 79 3.47 5.77 0.14
N SER A 80 3.08 4.52 -0.19
CA SER A 80 1.85 3.94 0.33
C SER A 80 2.20 2.82 1.30
N MET A 81 1.75 2.94 2.54
CA MET A 81 2.03 1.93 3.57
C MET A 81 0.76 1.20 3.97
N ASP A 82 0.79 -0.13 3.85
CA ASP A 82 -0.30 -0.98 4.31
C ASP A 82 -0.23 -1.18 5.83
N VAL A 83 -1.31 -0.82 6.52
CA VAL A 83 -1.55 -1.15 7.93
C VAL A 83 -2.67 -2.17 8.01
N LYS A 84 -2.34 -3.42 8.32
CA LYS A 84 -3.25 -4.55 8.11
C LYS A 84 -4.26 -4.75 9.23
N ALA A 85 -3.95 -4.29 10.44
CA ALA A 85 -4.76 -4.46 11.64
C ALA A 85 -4.37 -3.43 12.72
N PRO A 86 -5.10 -3.32 13.83
CA PRO A 86 -4.60 -2.68 15.05
C PRO A 86 -3.24 -3.27 15.45
N LEU A 87 -2.35 -2.45 16.05
CA LEU A 87 -1.00 -2.89 16.43
C LEU A 87 -1.03 -3.77 17.69
N ASP A 88 -1.68 -4.91 17.57
CA ASP A 88 -1.81 -5.93 18.62
C ASP A 88 -1.66 -7.36 18.03
N GLU A 89 -2.00 -8.37 18.79
CA GLU A 89 -1.87 -9.79 18.42
C GLU A 89 -2.63 -10.18 17.14
N ARG A 90 -3.65 -9.43 16.77
CA ARG A 90 -4.45 -9.66 15.54
C ARG A 90 -3.66 -9.36 14.28
N TYR A 91 -2.66 -8.48 14.37
CA TYR A 91 -1.84 -8.07 13.22
C TYR A 91 -1.15 -9.27 12.56
N ALA A 92 -0.47 -10.11 13.36
CA ALA A 92 0.22 -11.30 12.87
C ALA A 92 -0.76 -12.32 12.24
N ARG A 93 -1.97 -12.45 12.82
CA ARG A 93 -3.02 -13.33 12.27
C ARG A 93 -3.48 -12.87 10.90
N LEU A 94 -3.71 -11.56 10.71
CA LEU A 94 -4.16 -11.00 9.43
C LEU A 94 -3.01 -10.90 8.41
N ALA A 95 -1.79 -10.70 8.86
CA ALA A 95 -0.60 -10.74 8.00
C ALA A 95 -0.24 -12.17 7.54
N GLY A 96 -0.72 -13.20 8.25
CA GLY A 96 -0.43 -14.60 7.96
C GLY A 96 1.01 -15.03 8.31
N VAL A 97 1.79 -14.16 8.96
CA VAL A 97 3.18 -14.38 9.35
C VAL A 97 3.46 -13.64 10.67
N PRO A 98 4.50 -14.06 11.44
CA PRO A 98 4.97 -13.27 12.58
C PRO A 98 5.39 -11.86 12.14
N VAL A 99 5.02 -10.84 12.92
CA VAL A 99 5.28 -9.43 12.62
C VAL A 99 5.92 -8.74 13.81
N ASP A 100 7.00 -7.99 13.58
CA ASP A 100 7.54 -7.03 14.55
C ASP A 100 6.66 -5.75 14.53
N LEU A 101 5.75 -5.65 15.49
CA LEU A 101 4.88 -4.47 15.63
C LEU A 101 5.67 -3.20 15.96
N GLY A 102 6.85 -3.33 16.58
CA GLY A 102 7.75 -2.22 16.82
C GLY A 102 8.32 -1.67 15.50
N ALA A 103 8.65 -2.53 14.54
CA ALA A 103 9.07 -2.11 13.20
C ALA A 103 7.95 -1.37 12.47
N ILE A 104 6.72 -1.92 12.48
CA ILE A 104 5.54 -1.26 11.89
C ILE A 104 5.34 0.13 12.51
N ARG A 105 5.40 0.22 13.85
CA ARG A 105 5.27 1.49 14.56
C ARG A 105 6.33 2.49 14.11
N ARG A 106 7.61 2.10 14.06
CA ARG A 106 8.71 2.99 13.61
C ARG A 106 8.48 3.51 12.18
N SER A 107 7.95 2.67 11.28
CA SER A 107 7.61 3.09 9.91
C SER A 107 6.45 4.09 9.88
N ILE A 108 5.40 3.87 10.69
CA ILE A 108 4.29 4.81 10.85
C ILE A 108 4.81 6.16 11.37
N ASP A 109 5.53 6.16 12.49
CA ASP A 109 6.04 7.37 13.12
C ASP A 109 6.97 8.16 12.18
N PHE A 110 7.78 7.45 11.37
CA PHE A 110 8.63 8.05 10.37
C PHE A 110 7.81 8.79 9.28
N LEU A 111 6.75 8.17 8.75
CA LEU A 111 5.90 8.82 7.76
C LEU A 111 5.13 10.01 8.37
N LEU A 112 4.60 9.85 9.59
CA LEU A 112 3.91 10.92 10.33
C LEU A 112 4.83 12.12 10.64
N SER A 113 6.15 11.91 10.73
CA SER A 113 7.10 13.01 10.96
C SER A 113 7.21 13.99 9.79
N GLY A 114 6.58 13.70 8.67
CA GLY A 114 6.65 14.54 7.47
C GLY A 114 7.94 14.35 6.65
N ALA A 115 8.69 13.29 6.90
CA ALA A 115 9.91 12.95 6.13
C ALA A 115 9.65 12.72 4.64
N VAL A 116 8.42 12.33 4.29
CA VAL A 116 7.91 12.20 2.93
C VAL A 116 6.75 13.18 2.76
N SER A 117 6.79 14.00 1.73
CA SER A 117 5.73 14.99 1.48
C SER A 117 4.44 14.37 0.96
N ASP A 118 4.54 13.23 0.29
CA ASP A 118 3.40 12.53 -0.32
C ASP A 118 3.36 11.09 0.19
N TYR A 119 2.39 10.81 1.07
CA TYR A 119 2.18 9.46 1.59
C TYR A 119 0.73 9.20 1.95
N GLU A 120 0.36 7.94 1.88
CA GLU A 120 -0.93 7.42 2.34
C GLU A 120 -0.72 6.17 3.18
N PHE A 121 -1.56 5.97 4.19
CA PHE A 121 -1.76 4.68 4.82
C PHE A 121 -2.97 3.99 4.21
N ARG A 122 -2.92 2.65 4.10
CA ARG A 122 -4.01 1.86 3.52
C ARG A 122 -4.36 0.69 4.43
N THR A 123 -5.65 0.40 4.53
CA THR A 123 -6.14 -0.84 5.17
C THR A 123 -7.12 -1.52 4.23
N THR A 124 -6.85 -2.79 3.89
CA THR A 124 -7.80 -3.61 3.14
C THR A 124 -8.83 -4.16 4.10
N VAL A 125 -10.09 -3.88 3.83
CA VAL A 125 -11.23 -4.25 4.67
C VAL A 125 -12.06 -5.32 3.98
N ALA A 126 -12.21 -6.47 4.63
CA ALA A 126 -13.05 -7.57 4.19
C ALA A 126 -14.04 -7.94 5.29
N GLN A 127 -15.24 -8.35 4.92
CA GLN A 127 -16.28 -8.71 5.87
C GLN A 127 -15.80 -9.84 6.81
N GLY A 128 -15.94 -9.61 8.13
CA GLY A 128 -15.60 -10.61 9.15
C GLY A 128 -14.12 -10.70 9.52
N LEU A 129 -13.22 -9.89 8.91
CA LEU A 129 -11.80 -9.83 9.29
C LEU A 129 -11.49 -8.67 10.23
N LEU A 130 -12.04 -7.50 9.93
CA LEU A 130 -11.95 -6.29 10.75
C LEU A 130 -13.36 -5.74 10.93
N ASP A 131 -13.64 -5.25 12.13
CA ASP A 131 -14.86 -4.50 12.42
C ASP A 131 -14.59 -2.98 12.45
N ASP A 132 -15.64 -2.22 12.69
CA ASP A 132 -15.56 -0.75 12.76
C ASP A 132 -14.61 -0.27 13.86
N ASP A 133 -14.62 -0.93 15.02
CA ASP A 133 -13.77 -0.56 16.15
C ASP A 133 -12.31 -0.86 15.85
N ASP A 134 -12.02 -1.91 15.10
CA ASP A 134 -10.69 -2.21 14.60
C ASP A 134 -10.16 -1.09 13.68
N ILE A 135 -10.98 -0.65 12.73
CA ILE A 135 -10.62 0.45 11.84
C ILE A 135 -10.41 1.76 12.61
N LEU A 136 -11.27 2.05 13.58
CA LEU A 136 -11.11 3.24 14.43
C LEU A 136 -9.86 3.15 15.32
N ASN A 137 -9.47 1.96 15.77
CA ASN A 137 -8.22 1.76 16.51
C ASN A 137 -6.98 1.95 15.60
N ILE A 138 -7.04 1.47 14.34
CA ILE A 138 -5.99 1.73 13.35
C ILE A 138 -5.86 3.23 13.14
N VAL A 139 -6.94 3.93 12.80
CA VAL A 139 -6.85 5.35 12.45
C VAL A 139 -6.43 6.25 13.63
N ARG A 140 -6.76 5.88 14.88
CA ARG A 140 -6.22 6.56 16.07
C ARG A 140 -4.69 6.43 16.15
N THR A 141 -4.15 5.27 15.75
CA THR A 141 -2.69 5.06 15.65
C THR A 141 -2.06 5.93 14.56
N LEU A 142 -2.84 6.28 13.54
CA LEU A 142 -2.44 7.10 12.39
C LEU A 142 -2.83 8.58 12.56
N GLN A 143 -3.19 9.02 13.76
CA GLN A 143 -3.68 10.38 14.00
C GLN A 143 -2.72 11.44 13.44
N GLY A 144 -3.26 12.39 12.69
CA GLY A 144 -2.51 13.45 12.02
C GLY A 144 -1.91 13.04 10.67
N ALA A 145 -2.18 11.83 10.19
CA ALA A 145 -1.75 11.42 8.86
C ALA A 145 -2.41 12.26 7.76
N LYS A 146 -1.66 12.52 6.67
CA LYS A 146 -2.18 13.24 5.49
C LYS A 146 -3.30 12.49 4.79
N ALA A 147 -3.14 11.17 4.67
CA ALA A 147 -4.07 10.35 3.91
C ALA A 147 -4.25 8.96 4.53
N TYR A 148 -5.51 8.53 4.63
CA TYR A 148 -5.87 7.16 4.98
C TYR A 148 -6.89 6.61 3.99
N VAL A 149 -6.62 5.41 3.46
CA VAL A 149 -7.44 4.77 2.43
C VAL A 149 -8.00 3.46 2.96
N LEU A 150 -9.31 3.35 3.00
CA LEU A 150 -9.99 2.08 3.20
C LEU A 150 -10.16 1.40 1.84
N GLN A 151 -9.43 0.30 1.64
CA GLN A 151 -9.52 -0.49 0.42
C GLN A 151 -10.55 -1.58 0.59
N ASN A 152 -11.61 -1.56 -0.20
CA ASN A 152 -12.56 -2.65 -0.22
C ASN A 152 -11.90 -3.91 -0.77
N PHE A 153 -11.96 -5.00 -0.04
CA PHE A 153 -11.38 -6.26 -0.45
C PHE A 153 -12.05 -6.77 -1.74
N GLN A 154 -11.23 -7.19 -2.69
CA GLN A 154 -11.69 -7.83 -3.92
C GLN A 154 -11.26 -9.30 -3.90
N PRO A 155 -12.20 -10.27 -3.96
CA PRO A 155 -11.90 -11.71 -3.88
C PRO A 155 -11.35 -12.26 -5.21
N VAL A 156 -10.43 -11.55 -5.84
CA VAL A 156 -9.82 -11.91 -7.12
C VAL A 156 -8.35 -12.26 -6.87
N ASP A 157 -7.89 -13.40 -7.38
CA ASP A 157 -6.49 -13.86 -7.31
C ASP A 157 -5.87 -13.89 -5.90
N CYS A 158 -6.65 -14.28 -4.90
CA CYS A 158 -6.17 -14.40 -3.53
C CYS A 158 -5.13 -15.51 -3.38
N ILE A 159 -4.00 -15.20 -2.73
CA ILE A 159 -2.95 -16.19 -2.40
C ILE A 159 -3.52 -17.26 -1.47
N ASP A 160 -4.24 -16.86 -0.42
CA ASP A 160 -5.02 -17.79 0.40
C ASP A 160 -6.40 -17.98 -0.23
N ARG A 161 -6.67 -19.19 -0.73
CA ARG A 161 -7.95 -19.53 -1.34
C ARG A 161 -9.15 -19.40 -0.40
N LYS A 162 -8.94 -19.45 0.92
CA LYS A 162 -10.00 -19.21 1.90
C LYS A 162 -10.50 -17.77 1.86
N MET A 163 -9.67 -16.85 1.40
CA MET A 163 -10.05 -15.44 1.26
C MET A 163 -11.09 -15.20 0.17
N ILE A 164 -11.23 -16.13 -0.80
CA ILE A 164 -12.22 -16.02 -1.87
C ILE A 164 -13.66 -16.05 -1.32
N ASP A 165 -13.86 -16.69 -0.18
CA ASP A 165 -15.18 -16.81 0.47
C ASP A 165 -15.55 -15.55 1.28
N HIS A 166 -14.59 -14.63 1.53
CA HIS A 166 -14.87 -13.37 2.19
C HIS A 166 -15.56 -12.41 1.23
N LYS A 167 -16.62 -11.78 1.72
CA LYS A 167 -17.37 -10.80 0.95
C LYS A 167 -16.72 -9.43 1.03
N THR A 168 -16.93 -8.66 -0.02
CA THR A 168 -16.71 -7.21 -0.01
C THR A 168 -17.67 -6.56 0.98
N LEU A 169 -17.27 -5.44 1.57
CA LEU A 169 -18.19 -4.64 2.37
C LEU A 169 -19.17 -3.88 1.48
N ASP A 170 -20.32 -3.59 2.06
CA ASP A 170 -21.28 -2.67 1.45
C ASP A 170 -20.66 -1.28 1.25
N PRO A 171 -20.76 -0.70 0.05
CA PRO A 171 -20.19 0.61 -0.27
C PRO A 171 -20.60 1.73 0.69
N GLU A 172 -21.86 1.79 1.08
CA GLU A 172 -22.36 2.86 1.95
C GLU A 172 -21.81 2.72 3.37
N GLY A 173 -21.81 1.51 3.93
CA GLY A 173 -21.22 1.25 5.24
C GLY A 173 -19.72 1.60 5.30
N LEU A 174 -18.99 1.31 4.22
CA LEU A 174 -17.56 1.65 4.18
C LEU A 174 -17.33 3.16 4.02
N LYS A 175 -18.20 3.88 3.32
CA LYS A 175 -18.17 5.36 3.25
C LYS A 175 -18.49 6.01 4.61
N GLU A 176 -19.47 5.49 5.33
CA GLU A 176 -19.80 5.96 6.70
C GLU A 176 -18.60 5.75 7.64
N LEU A 177 -17.94 4.59 7.54
CA LEU A 177 -16.74 4.30 8.32
C LEU A 177 -15.59 5.25 7.97
N ALA A 178 -15.39 5.53 6.68
CA ALA A 178 -14.39 6.49 6.22
C ALA A 178 -14.69 7.91 6.72
N ALA A 179 -15.96 8.32 6.78
CA ALA A 179 -16.37 9.61 7.33
C ALA A 179 -16.06 9.71 8.84
N ARG A 180 -16.23 8.62 9.60
CA ARG A 180 -15.81 8.55 11.02
C ARG A 180 -14.29 8.60 11.18
N ALA A 181 -13.56 7.92 10.33
CA ALA A 181 -12.08 7.91 10.30
C ALA A 181 -11.50 9.29 9.95
N ALA A 182 -12.18 10.07 9.11
CA ALA A 182 -11.76 11.42 8.71
C ALA A 182 -11.62 12.42 9.88
N ALA A 183 -12.17 12.11 11.06
CA ALA A 183 -11.96 12.92 12.27
C ALA A 183 -10.50 12.87 12.81
N TYR A 184 -9.70 11.90 12.37
CA TYR A 184 -8.35 11.63 12.88
C TYR A 184 -7.24 11.97 11.90
N VAL A 185 -7.54 12.09 10.60
CA VAL A 185 -6.57 12.30 9.51
C VAL A 185 -7.00 13.46 8.62
N GLU A 186 -6.09 14.02 7.83
CA GLU A 186 -6.43 15.16 6.96
C GLU A 186 -7.40 14.76 5.85
N HIS A 187 -7.17 13.57 5.24
CA HIS A 187 -8.00 13.03 4.18
C HIS A 187 -8.27 11.53 4.41
N CYS A 188 -9.53 11.13 4.29
CA CYS A 188 -9.92 9.71 4.31
C CYS A 188 -10.90 9.43 3.19
N TRP A 189 -10.65 8.36 2.42
CA TRP A 189 -11.55 7.92 1.35
C TRP A 189 -11.55 6.41 1.18
N VAL A 190 -12.47 5.94 0.37
CA VAL A 190 -12.64 4.52 0.05
C VAL A 190 -12.14 4.26 -1.37
N ARG A 191 -11.47 3.11 -1.59
CA ARG A 191 -11.01 2.62 -2.89
C ARG A 191 -11.52 1.20 -3.12
N GLY A 192 -11.67 0.80 -4.42
CA GLY A 192 -12.05 -0.57 -4.77
C GLY A 192 -13.56 -0.77 -4.90
N PHE A 193 -14.31 0.28 -5.14
CA PHE A 193 -15.62 0.15 -5.79
C PHE A 193 -15.43 0.42 -7.27
N GLU A 194 -15.83 -0.53 -8.11
CA GLU A 194 -16.04 -0.23 -9.50
C GLU A 194 -17.22 0.76 -9.60
N GLU A 195 -16.93 2.03 -9.77
CA GLU A 195 -17.88 2.87 -10.48
C GLU A 195 -17.96 2.26 -11.88
N ALA A 196 -19.08 1.64 -12.20
CA ALA A 196 -19.36 1.17 -13.54
C ALA A 196 -19.16 2.38 -14.46
N LEU A 197 -18.05 2.37 -15.22
CA LEU A 197 -17.85 3.36 -16.26
C LEU A 197 -19.08 3.30 -17.15
N PRO A 198 -19.84 4.37 -17.33
CA PRO A 198 -21.02 4.35 -18.15
C PRO A 198 -20.57 4.01 -19.58
N GLY A 199 -20.78 2.75 -20.01
CA GLY A 199 -20.47 2.29 -21.36
C GLY A 199 -19.63 1.02 -21.51
N ALA A 200 -19.12 0.38 -20.45
CA ALA A 200 -18.50 -0.92 -20.58
C ALA A 200 -19.57 -2.01 -20.81
N LYS A 201 -19.79 -2.34 -22.08
CA LYS A 201 -20.55 -3.53 -22.44
C LYS A 201 -19.72 -4.76 -22.01
N THR A 202 -20.28 -5.56 -21.10
CA THR A 202 -19.80 -6.92 -20.83
C THR A 202 -19.79 -7.71 -22.14
N ALA A 203 -18.62 -8.13 -22.59
CA ALA A 203 -18.43 -9.10 -23.65
C ALA A 203 -18.33 -10.50 -23.03
#